data_8158618b9bbec8b1d1d5ee1f7a7b7892
#
_entry.id   8158618b9bbec8b1d1d5ee1f7a7b7892
#
_cell.length_a   1.000
_cell.length_b   1.000
_cell.length_c   1.000
_cell.angle_alpha   90.00
_cell.angle_beta   90.00
_cell.angle_gamma   90.00
#
_symmetry.space_group_name_H-M   'P 1'
#
loop_
_entity.id
_entity.type
_entity.pdbx_description
1 polymer ?
#
loop_
_entity_poly.entity_id
_entity_poly.type
_entity_poly.pdbx_seq_one_letter_code
_entity_poly.pdbx_strand_id
1 'polypeptide(L)'
;MVFKTALRTTAQRLKNSRRVQVACECWFTSTGRTIPKLFCYEDEYGVRHTMDKIQVIKSEKRSVSGNSIMVFDCEVMIHDHQSPMQLYYYITEGTWEAEMLAS
;
A
#
# COMPACT_ATOMS: atom_id res chain seq x y z
N MET A 1 3.45 -15.79 2.17
CA MET A 1 3.75 -15.26 2.23
C MET A 1 4.49 -14.70 2.55
N VAL A 2 4.86 -14.63 2.62
CA VAL A 2 5.38 -14.03 2.93
C VAL A 2 6.07 -13.34 2.93
N PHE A 3 6.47 -12.97 3.10
CA PHE A 3 7.04 -12.32 2.92
C PHE A 3 8.14 -12.17 3.07
N LYS A 4 8.58 -12.36 2.84
CA LYS A 4 9.52 -12.27 2.99
C LYS A 4 10.03 -11.44 3.29
N THR A 5 10.06 -11.21 3.44
CA THR A 5 10.48 -10.45 3.73
C THR A 5 11.33 -10.03 4.26
N ALA A 6 11.43 -10.25 4.33
CA ALA A 6 12.26 -9.82 5.04
C ALA A 6 13.38 -9.49 4.49
N LEU A 7 13.61 -9.61 3.80
CA LEU A 7 14.57 -9.29 3.36
C LEU A 7 14.83 -8.11 3.13
N ARG A 8 14.54 -7.72 2.68
CA ARG A 8 14.76 -6.61 2.46
C ARG A 8 14.90 -6.01 3.40
N THR A 9 14.98 -5.90 3.77
CA THR A 9 14.78 -5.46 4.65
C THR A 9 15.63 -4.83 5.47
N THR A 10 16.73 -4.98 5.52
CA THR A 10 17.54 -4.32 6.37
C THR A 10 17.50 -2.89 6.28
N ALA A 11 17.68 -2.37 5.13
CA ALA A 11 17.71 -0.95 4.96
C ALA A 11 16.40 -0.34 5.28
N GLN A 12 15.36 -1.00 4.94
CA GLN A 12 14.12 -0.39 5.22
C GLN A 12 13.83 -0.30 6.63
N ARG A 13 14.32 -1.20 7.39
CA ARG A 13 14.04 -1.15 8.78
C ARG A 13 14.54 0.09 9.40
N LEU A 14 15.57 0.64 8.85
CA LEU A 14 16.12 1.83 9.41
C LEU A 14 15.24 3.02 9.25
N LYS A 15 14.24 2.91 8.42
CA LYS A 15 13.40 4.05 8.15
C LYS A 15 12.15 4.08 8.94
N ASN A 16 11.95 3.17 9.81
CA ASN A 16 10.72 3.15 10.60
C ASN A 16 9.48 3.02 9.76
N SER A 17 9.64 2.61 8.52
CA SER A 17 8.49 2.34 7.68
C SER A 17 8.71 1.00 7.03
N ARG A 18 7.66 0.35 6.64
CA ARG A 18 7.75 -0.97 6.12
C ARG A 18 6.69 -1.19 5.08
N ARG A 19 7.09 -1.72 3.93
CA ARG A 19 6.14 -2.09 2.91
C ARG A 19 5.73 -3.53 3.11
N VAL A 20 4.42 -3.78 3.03
CA VAL A 20 3.90 -5.12 3.11
C VAL A 20 3.02 -5.36 1.91
N GLN A 21 3.00 -6.59 1.44
CA GLN A 21 2.11 -6.95 0.36
C GLN A 21 0.69 -7.02 0.88
N VAL A 22 -0.24 -6.50 0.10
CA VAL A 22 -1.63 -6.45 0.52
C VAL A 22 -2.50 -6.89 -0.64
N ALA A 23 -3.70 -7.33 -0.32
CA ALA A 23 -4.76 -7.52 -1.29
C ALA A 23 -5.57 -6.23 -1.30
N CYS A 24 -5.90 -5.73 -2.46
CA CYS A 24 -6.58 -4.45 -2.55
C CYS A 24 -7.78 -4.56 -3.46
N GLU A 25 -8.89 -4.04 -3.00
CA GLU A 25 -10.06 -3.88 -3.84
C GLU A 25 -10.03 -2.46 -4.39
N CYS A 26 -10.16 -2.33 -5.68
CA CYS A 26 -10.14 -1.00 -6.28
C CYS A 26 -11.11 -0.95 -7.45
N TRP A 27 -11.48 0.28 -7.78
CA TRP A 27 -12.31 0.54 -8.94
C TRP A 27 -11.42 1.07 -10.04
N PHE A 28 -11.64 0.57 -11.25
CA PHE A 28 -11.04 1.14 -12.44
C PHE A 28 -12.19 1.83 -13.17
N THR A 29 -12.15 3.15 -13.21
CA THR A 29 -13.27 3.90 -13.76
C THR A 29 -13.22 3.93 -15.28
N SER A 30 -14.34 4.30 -15.89
CA SER A 30 -14.41 4.39 -17.34
C SER A 30 -13.50 5.47 -17.89
N THR A 31 -13.06 6.40 -17.05
CA THR A 31 -12.15 7.44 -17.51
C THR A 31 -10.70 7.11 -17.23
N GLY A 32 -10.42 5.88 -16.81
CA GLY A 32 -9.04 5.43 -16.65
C GLY A 32 -8.42 5.71 -15.30
N ARG A 33 -9.23 6.03 -14.30
CA ARG A 33 -8.71 6.25 -12.96
C ARG A 33 -8.73 4.97 -12.16
N THR A 34 -7.78 4.84 -11.24
CA THR A 34 -7.72 3.72 -10.31
C THR A 34 -8.02 4.28 -8.93
N ILE A 35 -9.04 3.73 -8.28
CA ILE A 35 -9.47 4.22 -6.98
C ILE A 35 -9.45 3.06 -5.98
N PRO A 36 -8.44 3.00 -5.10
CA PRO A 36 -8.42 1.94 -4.09
C PRO A 36 -9.52 2.17 -3.07
N LYS A 37 -10.23 1.11 -2.72
CA LYS A 37 -11.36 1.19 -1.83
C LYS A 37 -11.07 0.56 -0.47
N LEU A 38 -10.38 -0.56 -0.46
CA LEU A 38 -9.96 -1.18 0.78
C LEU A 38 -8.77 -2.07 0.52
N PHE A 39 -8.03 -2.37 1.55
CA PHE A 39 -6.98 -3.37 1.41
C PHE A 39 -6.92 -4.23 2.66
N CYS A 40 -6.36 -5.43 2.47
CA CYS A 40 -6.20 -6.40 3.55
C CYS A 40 -4.76 -6.86 3.60
N TYR A 41 -4.26 -7.10 4.78
CA TYR A 41 -2.94 -7.68 4.92
C TYR A 41 -2.92 -8.60 6.13
N GLU A 42 -1.92 -9.46 6.17
CA GLU A 42 -1.75 -10.38 7.26
C GLU A 42 -0.50 -9.97 8.00
N ASP A 43 -0.58 -9.84 9.31
CA ASP A 43 0.57 -9.41 10.07
C ASP A 43 1.48 -10.59 10.38
N GLU A 44 2.55 -10.32 11.14
CA GLU A 44 3.55 -11.36 11.38
C GLU A 44 3.03 -12.49 12.25
N TYR A 45 1.88 -12.29 12.88
CA TYR A 45 1.27 -13.33 13.70
C TYR A 45 0.16 -14.06 12.95
N GLY A 46 -0.02 -13.78 11.68
CA GLY A 46 -1.05 -14.42 10.90
C GLY A 46 -2.42 -13.83 11.06
N VAL A 47 -2.54 -12.67 11.68
CA VAL A 47 -3.82 -12.03 11.88
C VAL A 47 -4.11 -11.11 10.70
N ARG A 48 -5.32 -11.23 10.16
CA ARG A 48 -5.72 -10.45 9.00
C ARG A 48 -6.31 -9.12 9.44
N HIS A 49 -5.87 -8.07 8.78
CA HIS A 49 -6.36 -6.72 9.04
C HIS A 49 -6.94 -6.17 7.75
N THR A 50 -8.08 -5.49 7.89
CA THR A 50 -8.74 -4.87 6.74
C THR A 50 -8.85 -3.39 6.99
N MET A 51 -8.39 -2.59 6.02
CA MET A 51 -8.51 -1.14 6.08
C MET A 51 -9.51 -0.74 5.01
N ASP A 52 -10.69 -0.32 5.43
CA ASP A 52 -11.78 -0.08 4.50
C ASP A 52 -12.18 1.39 4.39
N LYS A 53 -11.51 2.28 5.11
CA LYS A 53 -11.82 3.70 4.99
C LYS A 53 -10.59 4.43 4.53
N ILE A 54 -10.29 4.26 3.27
CA ILE A 54 -9.12 4.87 2.67
C ILE A 54 -9.52 6.19 2.04
N GLN A 55 -8.83 7.24 2.42
CA GLN A 55 -9.00 8.53 1.77
C GLN A 55 -7.76 8.80 0.95
N VAL A 56 -7.92 8.87 -0.36
CA VAL A 56 -6.79 9.14 -1.24
C VAL A 56 -6.60 10.65 -1.31
N ILE A 57 -5.42 11.11 -0.91
CA ILE A 57 -5.11 12.54 -0.94
C ILE A 57 -4.59 12.93 -2.30
N LYS A 58 -3.68 12.14 -2.85
CA LYS A 58 -3.21 12.37 -4.20
C LYS A 58 -2.63 11.09 -4.76
N SER A 59 -2.50 11.04 -6.06
CA SER A 59 -1.91 9.89 -6.72
C SER A 59 -0.97 10.38 -7.80
N GLU A 60 0.03 9.58 -8.09
CA GLU A 60 0.95 9.89 -9.18
C GLU A 60 1.47 8.61 -9.78
N LYS A 61 1.86 8.70 -11.03
CA LYS A 61 2.42 7.57 -11.73
C LYS A 61 3.93 7.76 -11.79
N ARG A 62 4.67 6.73 -11.44
CA ARG A 62 6.11 6.77 -11.47
C ARG A 62 6.62 5.67 -12.37
N SER A 63 7.80 5.92 -12.93
CA SER A 63 8.47 4.94 -13.72
C SER A 63 9.73 4.51 -12.98
N VAL A 64 9.84 3.24 -12.69
CA VAL A 64 10.98 2.71 -11.94
C VAL A 64 11.55 1.57 -12.76
N SER A 65 12.78 1.72 -13.23
CA SER A 65 13.47 0.69 -14.02
C SER A 65 12.61 0.20 -15.16
N GLY A 66 11.92 1.12 -15.83
CA GLY A 66 11.10 0.76 -16.97
C GLY A 66 9.72 0.24 -16.63
N ASN A 67 9.40 0.07 -15.35
CA ASN A 67 8.09 -0.38 -14.93
C ASN A 67 7.28 0.78 -14.39
N SER A 68 5.97 0.74 -14.61
CA SER A 68 5.09 1.78 -14.15
C SER A 68 4.46 1.39 -12.83
N ILE A 69 4.43 2.32 -11.91
CA ILE A 69 3.87 2.15 -10.58
C ILE A 69 2.94 3.31 -10.31
N MET A 70 1.77 3.01 -9.75
CA MET A 70 0.91 4.07 -9.24
C MET A 70 1.14 4.19 -7.75
N VAL A 71 1.36 5.39 -7.28
CA VAL A 71 1.58 5.66 -5.85
C VAL A 71 0.43 6.52 -5.36
N PHE A 72 -0.24 6.07 -4.32
CA PHE A 72 -1.36 6.80 -3.75
C PHE A 72 -0.99 7.24 -2.35
N ASP A 73 -0.99 8.54 -2.13
CA ASP A 73 -0.87 9.09 -0.78
C ASP A 73 -2.24 9.06 -0.15
N CYS A 74 -2.37 8.39 0.97
CA CYS A 74 -3.66 8.13 1.57
C CYS A 74 -3.64 8.40 3.05
N GLU A 75 -4.82 8.47 3.61
CA GLU A 75 -5.01 8.43 5.05
C GLU A 75 -6.02 7.34 5.37
N VAL A 76 -5.76 6.63 6.45
CA VAL A 76 -6.66 5.61 6.94
C VAL A 76 -6.91 5.86 8.42
N MET A 77 -8.04 5.34 8.92
CA MET A 77 -8.36 5.46 10.33
C MET A 77 -7.82 4.27 11.07
N ILE A 78 -6.98 4.50 12.06
CA ILE A 78 -6.46 3.46 12.92
C ILE A 78 -6.70 3.91 14.35
N HIS A 79 -7.50 3.16 15.09
CA HIS A 79 -7.82 3.49 16.49
C HIS A 79 -8.29 4.93 16.64
N ASP A 80 -9.19 5.33 15.73
CA ASP A 80 -9.77 6.67 15.73
C ASP A 80 -8.78 7.79 15.41
N HIS A 81 -7.62 7.43 14.86
CA HIS A 81 -6.66 8.42 14.40
C HIS A 81 -6.47 8.29 12.91
N GLN A 82 -6.45 9.40 12.22
CA GLN A 82 -6.09 9.39 10.83
C GLN A 82 -4.58 9.21 10.72
N SER A 83 -4.18 8.22 9.97
CA SER A 83 -2.78 7.86 9.84
C SER A 83 -2.36 7.92 8.39
N PRO A 84 -1.24 8.56 8.09
CA PRO A 84 -0.78 8.64 6.70
C PRO A 84 -0.18 7.32 6.26
N MET A 85 -0.39 7.00 5.00
CA MET A 85 0.18 5.80 4.44
C MET A 85 0.29 5.97 2.94
N GLN A 86 1.00 5.07 2.30
CA GLN A 86 1.08 5.03 0.85
C GLN A 86 0.70 3.65 0.36
N LEU A 87 -0.05 3.61 -0.75
CA LEU A 87 -0.34 2.40 -1.47
C LEU A 87 0.42 2.43 -2.77
N TYR A 88 0.99 1.30 -3.14
CA TYR A 88 1.75 1.15 -4.37
C TYR A 88 1.09 0.09 -5.21
N TYR A 89 0.74 0.44 -6.42
CA TYR A 89 0.16 -0.52 -7.36
C TYR A 89 1.18 -0.77 -8.46
N TYR A 90 1.69 -1.99 -8.50
CA TYR A 90 2.68 -2.39 -9.51
C TYR A 90 1.91 -2.88 -10.72
N ILE A 91 1.80 -2.03 -11.70
CA ILE A 91 0.86 -2.24 -12.81
C ILE A 91 1.17 -3.50 -13.58
N THR A 92 2.45 -3.72 -13.86
CA THR A 92 2.84 -4.88 -14.66
C THR A 92 2.52 -6.19 -13.96
N GLU A 93 2.79 -6.27 -12.67
CA GLU A 93 2.55 -7.48 -11.90
C GLU A 93 1.11 -7.62 -11.43
N GLY A 94 0.39 -6.52 -11.36
CA GLY A 94 -0.95 -6.53 -10.82
C GLY A 94 -1.00 -6.72 -9.32
N THR A 95 0.03 -6.26 -8.61
CA THR A 95 0.11 -6.47 -7.17
C THR A 95 0.17 -5.14 -6.44
N TRP A 96 -0.11 -5.20 -5.15
CA TRP A 96 -0.18 -4.01 -4.31
C TRP A 96 0.70 -4.15 -3.10
N GLU A 97 1.24 -3.03 -2.66
CA GLU A 97 1.93 -2.94 -1.38
C GLU A 97 1.44 -1.72 -0.63
N ALA A 98 1.50 -1.80 0.68
CA ALA A 98 1.14 -0.68 1.54
C ALA A 98 2.32 -0.35 2.43
N GLU A 99 2.49 0.93 2.71
CA GLU A 99 3.54 1.39 3.59
C GLU A 99 2.94 2.37 4.56
N MET A 100 2.99 2.03 5.87
CA MET A 100 2.53 2.96 6.89
C MET A 100 3.67 3.90 7.18
N LEU A 101 3.39 5.18 7.14
CA LEU A 101 4.44 6.16 7.37
C LEU A 101 4.61 6.39 8.84
N ALA A 102 5.86 6.46 9.27
CA ALA A 102 6.13 6.70 10.68
C ALA A 102 5.66 8.09 11.04
N SER A 103 5.12 8.23 12.22
CA SER A 103 4.65 9.54 12.66
C SER A 103 5.61 10.17 13.64
#